data_d0512657d3dc1333e16e478dd6ad6a2b
#
_entry.id   d0512657d3dc1333e16e478dd6ad6a2b
#
_cell.length_a   1.000
_cell.length_b   1.000
_cell.length_c   1.000
_cell.angle_alpha   90.00
_cell.angle_beta   90.00
_cell.angle_gamma   90.00
#
_symmetry.space_group_name_H-M   'P 1'
#
loop_
_entity.id
_entity.type
_entity.pdbx_description
1 polymer ?
#
loop_
_entity_poly.entity_id
_entity_poly.type
_entity_poly.pdbx_seq_one_letter_code
_entity_poly.pdbx_strand_id
1 'polypeptide(L)'
;MRGIKSVALLCTLALGAPAFSAGLTKTLPSDLTAAQAQAVVQASMKKAREIKVPMNIAVMDAGGNLKAFARMDDAFIGSIDIAQKKAKTARYFNMSTRDLGKASQPGGELYGIEVTNDGLVIFPGGVLLVDKNGVIVGSVGVSGGSVDEDESVAKAGAAVLSGR
;
A
#
# COMPACT_ATOMS: atom_id res chain seq x y z
N MET A 1 -52.06 -10.19 -63.17
CA MET A 1 -50.65 -10.36 -62.67
C MET A 1 -50.43 -9.32 -61.58
N ARG A 2 -50.39 -9.72 -60.30
CA ARG A 2 -50.26 -8.86 -59.16
C ARG A 2 -48.79 -8.95 -58.71
N GLY A 3 -48.03 -7.84 -58.82
CA GLY A 3 -46.66 -7.72 -58.36
C GLY A 3 -46.55 -7.64 -56.86
N ILE A 4 -45.79 -8.54 -56.24
CA ILE A 4 -45.47 -8.56 -54.83
C ILE A 4 -44.32 -7.58 -54.63
N LYS A 5 -44.55 -6.50 -53.86
CA LYS A 5 -43.52 -5.57 -53.42
C LYS A 5 -42.90 -6.13 -52.13
N SER A 6 -41.66 -6.61 -52.22
CA SER A 6 -40.87 -6.99 -51.06
C SER A 6 -40.47 -5.74 -50.25
N VAL A 7 -40.90 -5.65 -49.01
CA VAL A 7 -40.44 -4.66 -48.05
C VAL A 7 -39.26 -5.27 -47.30
N ALA A 8 -38.06 -4.76 -47.55
CA ALA A 8 -36.88 -5.11 -46.78
C ALA A 8 -36.90 -4.36 -45.43
N LEU A 9 -37.08 -5.10 -44.34
CA LEU A 9 -37.00 -4.57 -42.99
C LEU A 9 -35.52 -4.46 -42.59
N LEU A 10 -34.95 -3.24 -42.59
CA LEU A 10 -33.64 -2.98 -42.14
C LEU A 10 -33.61 -2.97 -40.61
N CYS A 11 -33.16 -4.06 -39.98
CA CYS A 11 -32.91 -4.13 -38.53
C CYS A 11 -31.59 -3.43 -38.21
N THR A 12 -31.65 -2.18 -37.80
CA THR A 12 -30.47 -1.48 -37.24
C THR A 12 -30.23 -2.00 -35.83
N LEU A 13 -29.19 -2.86 -35.66
CA LEU A 13 -28.65 -3.17 -34.35
C LEU A 13 -27.96 -1.90 -33.83
N ALA A 14 -28.62 -1.21 -32.91
CA ALA A 14 -27.93 -0.22 -32.07
C ALA A 14 -27.04 -0.97 -31.09
N LEU A 15 -25.73 -0.99 -31.38
CA LEU A 15 -24.73 -1.37 -30.38
C LEU A 15 -24.75 -0.31 -29.28
N GLY A 16 -25.48 -0.60 -28.21
CA GLY A 16 -25.45 0.19 -26.99
C GLY A 16 -24.00 0.15 -26.45
N ALA A 17 -23.29 1.26 -26.50
CA ALA A 17 -22.04 1.41 -25.75
C ALA A 17 -22.33 1.11 -24.28
N PRO A 18 -21.44 0.35 -23.57
CA PRO A 18 -21.65 0.10 -22.15
C PRO A 18 -21.71 1.45 -21.43
N ALA A 19 -22.86 1.72 -20.80
CA ALA A 19 -23.03 2.88 -19.94
C ALA A 19 -22.14 2.65 -18.70
N PHE A 20 -20.87 2.97 -18.80
CA PHE A 20 -20.04 3.21 -17.63
C PHE A 20 -20.65 4.40 -16.92
N SER A 21 -21.20 4.18 -15.72
CA SER A 21 -21.93 5.18 -14.96
C SER A 21 -21.03 6.43 -14.79
N ALA A 22 -21.36 7.47 -15.55
CA ALA A 22 -20.83 8.80 -15.32
C ALA A 22 -21.32 9.23 -13.93
N GLY A 23 -20.44 9.24 -12.92
CA GLY A 23 -20.78 9.78 -11.61
C GLY A 23 -20.23 9.05 -10.39
N LEU A 24 -19.67 7.83 -10.51
CA LEU A 24 -19.04 7.20 -9.35
C LEU A 24 -17.59 7.65 -9.23
N THR A 25 -17.23 8.19 -8.07
CA THR A 25 -15.84 8.50 -7.72
C THR A 25 -15.04 7.20 -7.66
N LYS A 26 -14.08 7.03 -8.57
CA LYS A 26 -13.23 5.84 -8.66
C LYS A 26 -12.11 5.81 -7.63
N THR A 27 -11.92 6.89 -6.90
CA THR A 27 -10.89 7.04 -5.87
C THR A 27 -11.54 7.25 -4.53
N LEU A 28 -11.04 6.60 -3.50
CA LEU A 28 -11.45 6.86 -2.12
C LEU A 28 -10.98 8.26 -1.73
N PRO A 29 -11.83 9.07 -1.06
CA PRO A 29 -11.37 10.30 -0.43
C PRO A 29 -10.19 9.98 0.49
N SER A 30 -9.14 10.80 0.42
CA SER A 30 -7.92 10.63 1.23
C SER A 30 -7.10 9.37 0.91
N ASP A 31 -7.24 8.78 -0.29
CA ASP A 31 -6.37 7.69 -0.70
C ASP A 31 -5.04 8.19 -1.26
N LEU A 32 -4.00 7.37 -1.08
CA LEU A 32 -2.68 7.59 -1.63
C LEU A 32 -2.69 7.44 -3.17
N THR A 33 -2.21 8.45 -3.89
CA THR A 33 -2.04 8.33 -5.35
C THR A 33 -0.86 7.42 -5.70
N ALA A 34 -0.87 6.84 -6.92
CA ALA A 34 0.27 6.04 -7.40
C ALA A 34 1.57 6.85 -7.43
N ALA A 35 1.51 8.13 -7.81
CA ALA A 35 2.68 9.01 -7.81
C ALA A 35 3.25 9.24 -6.40
N GLN A 36 2.39 9.45 -5.41
CA GLN A 36 2.80 9.57 -4.01
C GLN A 36 3.41 8.25 -3.50
N ALA A 37 2.79 7.10 -3.80
CA ALA A 37 3.33 5.80 -3.41
C ALA A 37 4.74 5.57 -4.00
N GLN A 38 4.95 5.91 -5.27
CA GLN A 38 6.27 5.84 -5.89
C GLN A 38 7.28 6.81 -5.26
N ALA A 39 6.86 8.02 -4.90
CA ALA A 39 7.73 8.98 -4.21
C ALA A 39 8.19 8.44 -2.85
N VAL A 40 7.30 7.79 -2.08
CA VAL A 40 7.64 7.10 -0.83
C VAL A 40 8.67 6.01 -1.06
N VAL A 41 8.46 5.14 -2.07
CA VAL A 41 9.40 4.07 -2.44
C VAL A 41 10.78 4.67 -2.78
N GLN A 42 10.84 5.71 -3.61
CA GLN A 42 12.10 6.33 -4.03
C GLN A 42 12.87 6.96 -2.86
N ALA A 43 12.17 7.65 -1.96
CA ALA A 43 12.79 8.22 -0.77
C ALA A 43 13.32 7.14 0.19
N SER A 44 12.57 6.07 0.38
CA SER A 44 13.01 4.90 1.15
C SER A 44 14.25 4.26 0.51
N MET A 45 14.23 3.99 -0.80
CA MET A 45 15.39 3.44 -1.51
C MET A 45 16.62 4.34 -1.45
N LYS A 46 16.42 5.67 -1.52
CA LYS A 46 17.53 6.63 -1.35
C LYS A 46 18.16 6.45 0.02
N LYS A 47 17.37 6.43 1.09
CA LYS A 47 17.85 6.23 2.46
C LYS A 47 18.53 4.88 2.65
N ALA A 48 17.97 3.80 2.08
CA ALA A 48 18.59 2.47 2.13
C ALA A 48 19.97 2.43 1.46
N ARG A 49 20.15 3.12 0.32
CA ARG A 49 21.43 3.27 -0.35
C ARG A 49 22.44 4.07 0.49
N GLU A 50 22.00 5.15 1.15
CA GLU A 50 22.85 5.96 2.04
C GLU A 50 23.43 5.13 3.18
N ILE A 51 22.63 4.24 3.77
CA ILE A 51 23.08 3.33 4.84
C ILE A 51 23.69 2.03 4.31
N LYS A 52 23.73 1.84 2.99
CA LYS A 52 24.30 0.68 2.28
C LYS A 52 23.66 -0.66 2.66
N VAL A 53 22.36 -0.68 2.91
CA VAL A 53 21.59 -1.90 3.24
C VAL A 53 20.53 -2.15 2.17
N PRO A 54 20.63 -3.26 1.41
CA PRO A 54 19.60 -3.64 0.45
C PRO A 54 18.29 -4.00 1.15
N MET A 55 17.18 -3.42 0.71
CA MET A 55 15.89 -3.58 1.39
C MET A 55 14.74 -3.84 0.43
N ASN A 56 13.66 -4.40 0.96
CA ASN A 56 12.35 -4.47 0.36
C ASN A 56 11.48 -3.36 0.93
N ILE A 57 10.79 -2.62 0.08
CA ILE A 57 9.93 -1.51 0.45
C ILE A 57 8.53 -1.76 -0.11
N ALA A 58 7.53 -1.79 0.75
CA ALA A 58 6.12 -1.96 0.38
C ALA A 58 5.30 -0.75 0.84
N VAL A 59 4.45 -0.24 -0.02
CA VAL A 59 3.53 0.85 0.28
C VAL A 59 2.10 0.36 0.11
N MET A 60 1.30 0.51 1.17
CA MET A 60 -0.14 0.21 1.17
C MET A 60 -0.94 1.50 1.07
N ASP A 61 -2.08 1.42 0.39
CA ASP A 61 -3.08 2.49 0.31
C ASP A 61 -3.90 2.64 1.61
N ALA A 62 -4.86 3.53 1.62
CA ALA A 62 -5.76 3.75 2.76
C ALA A 62 -6.57 2.51 3.13
N GLY A 63 -6.82 1.60 2.20
CA GLY A 63 -7.52 0.33 2.40
C GLY A 63 -6.61 -0.82 2.86
N GLY A 64 -5.30 -0.61 2.95
CA GLY A 64 -4.33 -1.66 3.27
C GLY A 64 -3.97 -2.56 2.08
N ASN A 65 -4.28 -2.12 0.85
CA ASN A 65 -3.92 -2.84 -0.36
C ASN A 65 -2.55 -2.39 -0.88
N LEU A 66 -1.81 -3.30 -1.50
CA LEU A 66 -0.50 -2.99 -2.07
C LEU A 66 -0.63 -1.96 -3.21
N LYS A 67 0.00 -0.80 -3.05
CA LYS A 67 -0.02 0.31 -4.02
C LYS A 67 1.29 0.43 -4.79
N ALA A 68 2.43 0.20 -4.12
CA ALA A 68 3.75 0.16 -4.73
C ALA A 68 4.67 -0.79 -3.96
N PHE A 69 5.63 -1.37 -4.68
CA PHE A 69 6.64 -2.25 -4.11
C PHE A 69 7.95 -2.11 -4.87
N ALA A 70 9.06 -2.15 -4.14
CA ALA A 70 10.38 -2.31 -4.71
C ALA A 70 11.20 -3.30 -3.90
N ARG A 71 11.89 -4.21 -4.59
CA ARG A 71 12.97 -5.01 -4.06
C ARG A 71 14.27 -4.47 -4.62
N MET A 72 15.19 -4.06 -3.75
CA MET A 72 16.55 -3.72 -4.17
C MET A 72 17.32 -4.99 -4.51
N ASP A 73 18.29 -4.89 -5.42
CA ASP A 73 19.21 -5.98 -5.69
C ASP A 73 19.89 -6.41 -4.38
N ASP A 74 20.13 -7.70 -4.22
CA ASP A 74 20.71 -8.34 -3.05
C ASP A 74 19.84 -8.30 -1.76
N ALA A 75 18.65 -7.72 -1.80
CA ALA A 75 17.73 -7.77 -0.67
C ALA A 75 17.19 -9.20 -0.43
N PHE A 76 17.07 -9.60 0.83
CA PHE A 76 16.60 -10.92 1.24
C PHE A 76 15.23 -11.26 0.65
N ILE A 77 15.07 -12.47 0.11
CA ILE A 77 13.80 -12.95 -0.45
C ILE A 77 12.72 -13.02 0.64
N GLY A 78 13.04 -13.52 1.83
CA GLY A 78 12.10 -13.58 2.95
C GLY A 78 11.59 -12.21 3.40
N SER A 79 12.39 -11.16 3.20
CA SER A 79 11.99 -9.78 3.53
C SER A 79 10.94 -9.19 2.59
N ILE A 80 10.60 -9.85 1.47
CA ILE A 80 9.50 -9.43 0.58
C ILE A 80 8.17 -9.49 1.33
N ASP A 81 7.85 -10.63 1.93
CA ASP A 81 6.64 -10.83 2.72
C ASP A 81 6.64 -9.96 3.99
N ILE A 82 7.78 -9.89 4.67
CA ILE A 82 7.92 -9.09 5.90
C ILE A 82 7.65 -7.60 5.63
N ALA A 83 8.19 -7.03 4.56
CA ALA A 83 7.95 -5.61 4.23
C ALA A 83 6.47 -5.34 3.96
N GLN A 84 5.79 -6.22 3.21
CA GLN A 84 4.37 -6.10 2.93
C GLN A 84 3.54 -6.24 4.22
N LYS A 85 3.84 -7.23 5.05
CA LYS A 85 3.15 -7.44 6.32
C LYS A 85 3.40 -6.30 7.32
N LYS A 86 4.60 -5.72 7.38
CA LYS A 86 4.87 -4.53 8.18
C LYS A 86 3.98 -3.35 7.77
N ALA A 87 3.89 -3.07 6.46
CA ALA A 87 3.02 -2.02 5.96
C ALA A 87 1.55 -2.30 6.28
N LYS A 88 1.08 -3.52 5.99
CA LYS A 88 -0.29 -3.97 6.26
C LYS A 88 -0.63 -3.85 7.75
N THR A 89 0.24 -4.34 8.62
CA THR A 89 0.09 -4.27 10.09
C THR A 89 -0.06 -2.81 10.55
N ALA A 90 0.84 -1.93 10.12
CA ALA A 90 0.78 -0.52 10.49
C ALA A 90 -0.55 0.11 10.09
N ARG A 91 -1.05 -0.18 8.86
CA ARG A 91 -2.31 0.36 8.38
C ARG A 91 -3.54 -0.20 9.10
N TYR A 92 -3.54 -1.48 9.40
CA TYR A 92 -4.68 -2.15 10.05
C TYR A 92 -4.93 -1.65 11.47
N PHE A 93 -3.87 -1.34 12.20
CA PHE A 93 -3.95 -0.89 13.59
C PHE A 93 -3.73 0.61 13.76
N ASN A 94 -3.53 1.37 12.67
CA ASN A 94 -3.26 2.80 12.68
C ASN A 94 -2.13 3.21 13.65
N MET A 95 -1.10 2.37 13.73
CA MET A 95 0.08 2.61 14.57
C MET A 95 1.34 2.00 13.94
N SER A 96 2.52 2.40 14.44
CA SER A 96 3.75 1.77 13.97
C SER A 96 3.83 0.31 14.43
N THR A 97 4.53 -0.53 13.65
CA THR A 97 4.78 -1.93 14.08
C THR A 97 5.66 -1.99 15.33
N ARG A 98 6.46 -0.94 15.62
CA ARG A 98 7.20 -0.78 16.88
C ARG A 98 6.25 -0.67 18.07
N ASP A 99 5.22 0.15 17.96
CA ASP A 99 4.30 0.40 19.08
C ASP A 99 3.37 -0.80 19.30
N LEU A 100 2.88 -1.43 18.23
CA LEU A 100 2.16 -2.70 18.36
C LEU A 100 3.04 -3.77 18.99
N GLY A 101 4.31 -3.84 18.60
CA GLY A 101 5.29 -4.77 19.18
C GLY A 101 5.50 -4.60 20.67
N LYS A 102 5.50 -3.36 21.18
CA LYS A 102 5.55 -3.11 22.64
C LYS A 102 4.33 -3.67 23.36
N ALA A 103 3.13 -3.48 22.80
CA ALA A 103 1.88 -3.94 23.40
C ALA A 103 1.70 -5.47 23.34
N SER A 104 2.42 -6.15 22.41
CA SER A 104 2.29 -7.59 22.17
C SER A 104 3.37 -8.45 22.84
N GLN A 105 4.21 -7.88 23.71
CA GLN A 105 5.20 -8.66 24.46
C GLN A 105 4.53 -9.59 25.49
N PRO A 106 5.21 -10.65 25.95
CA PRO A 106 4.71 -11.50 27.01
C PRO A 106 4.24 -10.68 28.23
N GLY A 107 2.98 -10.87 28.63
CA GLY A 107 2.32 -10.07 29.66
C GLY A 107 1.71 -8.76 29.18
N GLY A 108 1.88 -8.40 27.91
CA GLY A 108 1.23 -7.24 27.30
C GLY A 108 -0.23 -7.51 26.94
N GLU A 109 -1.01 -6.45 26.82
CA GLU A 109 -2.45 -6.49 26.53
C GLU A 109 -2.77 -7.20 25.20
N LEU A 110 -1.89 -7.10 24.20
CA LEU A 110 -2.06 -7.68 22.87
C LEU A 110 -1.15 -8.88 22.61
N TYR A 111 -0.71 -9.57 23.67
CA TYR A 111 0.13 -10.75 23.51
C TYR A 111 -0.52 -11.80 22.60
N GLY A 112 0.20 -12.23 21.56
CA GLY A 112 -0.28 -13.20 20.58
C GLY A 112 -1.07 -12.59 19.42
N ILE A 113 -1.19 -11.25 19.33
CA ILE A 113 -1.92 -10.60 18.23
C ILE A 113 -1.31 -10.93 16.86
N GLU A 114 -0.02 -11.25 16.81
CA GLU A 114 0.72 -11.56 15.58
C GLU A 114 0.19 -12.79 14.84
N VAL A 115 -0.52 -13.69 15.50
CA VAL A 115 -1.12 -14.87 14.85
C VAL A 115 -2.47 -14.58 14.21
N THR A 116 -3.00 -13.35 14.37
CA THR A 116 -4.25 -12.91 13.74
C THR A 116 -4.00 -12.32 12.35
N ASN A 117 -5.08 -12.07 11.59
CA ASN A 117 -5.03 -11.38 10.29
C ASN A 117 -4.03 -12.01 9.28
N ASP A 118 -3.93 -13.33 9.23
CA ASP A 118 -3.00 -14.08 8.39
C ASP A 118 -1.51 -13.77 8.67
N GLY A 119 -1.22 -13.42 9.89
CA GLY A 119 0.11 -13.07 10.37
C GLY A 119 0.40 -11.57 10.31
N LEU A 120 0.63 -10.99 11.48
CA LEU A 120 1.07 -9.61 11.63
C LEU A 120 2.56 -9.56 11.94
N VAL A 121 3.21 -8.45 11.61
CA VAL A 121 4.60 -8.21 11.99
C VAL A 121 4.64 -7.18 13.11
N ILE A 122 5.14 -7.60 14.29
CA ILE A 122 5.17 -6.82 15.52
C ILE A 122 6.56 -6.26 15.86
N PHE A 123 7.49 -6.21 14.91
CA PHE A 123 8.79 -5.58 15.08
C PHE A 123 8.96 -4.40 14.10
N PRO A 124 9.84 -3.42 14.44
CA PRO A 124 9.93 -2.13 13.74
C PRO A 124 10.16 -2.23 12.24
N GLY A 125 9.72 -1.20 11.51
CA GLY A 125 9.88 -1.03 10.07
C GLY A 125 8.56 -0.82 9.31
N GLY A 126 7.41 -0.88 9.98
CA GLY A 126 6.12 -0.44 9.45
C GLY A 126 5.69 0.87 10.08
N VAL A 127 5.39 1.89 9.26
CA VAL A 127 4.96 3.21 9.72
C VAL A 127 3.80 3.74 8.88
N LEU A 128 3.00 4.62 9.47
CA LEU A 128 1.88 5.27 8.79
C LEU A 128 2.37 6.32 7.79
N LEU A 129 1.65 6.44 6.70
CA LEU A 129 1.74 7.56 5.77
C LEU A 129 0.64 8.56 6.13
N VAL A 130 1.07 9.72 6.59
CA VAL A 130 0.18 10.79 7.02
C VAL A 130 0.42 11.99 6.13
N ASP A 131 -0.65 12.58 5.58
CA ASP A 131 -0.57 13.75 4.75
C ASP A 131 -0.33 15.04 5.59
N LYS A 132 -0.16 16.17 4.89
CA LYS A 132 0.04 17.49 5.53
C LYS A 132 -1.12 17.95 6.42
N ASN A 133 -2.30 17.35 6.27
CA ASN A 133 -3.49 17.65 7.07
C ASN A 133 -3.66 16.71 8.27
N GLY A 134 -2.72 15.79 8.50
CA GLY A 134 -2.80 14.80 9.58
C GLY A 134 -3.68 13.58 9.24
N VAL A 135 -4.07 13.40 7.99
CA VAL A 135 -4.91 12.27 7.57
C VAL A 135 -4.03 11.07 7.21
N ILE A 136 -4.39 9.90 7.72
CA ILE A 136 -3.73 8.64 7.35
C ILE A 136 -4.18 8.26 5.94
N VAL A 137 -3.25 8.30 4.99
CA VAL A 137 -3.50 7.99 3.58
C VAL A 137 -2.95 6.62 3.16
N GLY A 138 -2.24 5.94 4.04
CA GLY A 138 -1.65 4.64 3.78
C GLY A 138 -0.60 4.27 4.82
N SER A 139 0.30 3.37 4.43
CA SER A 139 1.45 2.96 5.24
C SER A 139 2.61 2.51 4.38
N VAL A 140 3.81 2.48 4.95
CA VAL A 140 5.00 1.91 4.34
C VAL A 140 5.64 0.89 5.28
N GLY A 141 6.09 -0.21 4.71
CA GLY A 141 6.84 -1.25 5.41
C GLY A 141 8.17 -1.51 4.72
N VAL A 142 9.22 -1.61 5.52
CA VAL A 142 10.59 -1.85 5.06
C VAL A 142 11.18 -3.03 5.78
N SER A 143 11.94 -3.86 5.06
CA SER A 143 12.63 -5.00 5.62
C SER A 143 13.88 -5.36 4.82
N GLY A 144 14.96 -5.66 5.52
CA GLY A 144 16.24 -6.06 4.90
C GLY A 144 17.46 -5.82 5.79
N GLY A 145 17.36 -4.91 6.74
CA GLY A 145 18.41 -4.61 7.72
C GLY A 145 18.04 -5.00 9.14
N SER A 146 18.70 -4.39 10.12
CA SER A 146 18.22 -4.41 11.49
C SER A 146 16.89 -3.68 11.62
N VAL A 147 16.14 -3.96 12.68
CA VAL A 147 14.80 -3.35 12.87
C VAL A 147 14.86 -1.82 12.97
N ASP A 148 15.94 -1.27 13.46
CA ASP A 148 16.13 0.19 13.56
C ASP A 148 16.48 0.81 12.20
N GLU A 149 17.29 0.12 11.37
CA GLU A 149 17.55 0.51 9.98
C GLU A 149 16.28 0.46 9.15
N ASP A 150 15.50 -0.62 9.24
CA ASP A 150 14.22 -0.78 8.57
C ASP A 150 13.28 0.39 8.90
N GLU A 151 13.13 0.72 10.18
CA GLU A 151 12.27 1.83 10.61
C GLU A 151 12.81 3.20 10.17
N SER A 152 14.12 3.41 10.22
CA SER A 152 14.75 4.64 9.73
C SER A 152 14.45 4.89 8.25
N VAL A 153 14.55 3.83 7.44
CA VAL A 153 14.24 3.87 6.01
C VAL A 153 12.74 4.09 5.76
N ALA A 154 11.88 3.42 6.52
CA ALA A 154 10.44 3.62 6.44
C ALA A 154 10.02 5.07 6.78
N LYS A 155 10.61 5.64 7.85
CA LYS A 155 10.37 7.04 8.23
C LYS A 155 10.84 8.04 7.17
N ALA A 156 11.98 7.78 6.52
CA ALA A 156 12.47 8.63 5.42
C ALA A 156 11.50 8.63 4.24
N GLY A 157 10.90 7.47 3.92
CA GLY A 157 9.83 7.39 2.92
C GLY A 157 8.58 8.15 3.34
N ALA A 158 8.13 7.98 4.58
CA ALA A 158 6.91 8.61 5.07
C ALA A 158 7.01 10.15 5.10
N ALA A 159 8.20 10.69 5.35
CA ALA A 159 8.44 12.14 5.44
C ALA A 159 8.06 12.92 4.18
N VAL A 160 8.08 12.29 2.99
CA VAL A 160 7.75 12.99 1.73
C VAL A 160 6.28 13.43 1.63
N LEU A 161 5.39 12.85 2.44
CA LEU A 161 3.97 13.18 2.43
C LEU A 161 3.58 14.20 3.49
N SER A 162 4.31 14.23 4.61
CA SER A 162 4.03 15.13 5.72
C SER A 162 4.61 16.54 5.53
N GLY A 163 5.44 16.76 4.51
CA GLY A 163 6.11 18.05 4.28
C GLY A 163 7.14 18.42 5.37
N ARG A 164 7.66 17.43 6.09
CA ARG A 164 8.66 17.60 7.16
C ARG A 164 10.04 17.21 6.69
#